data_841e920a9af8191a9070e4a599c6aabe
#
_entry.id   841e920a9af8191a9070e4a599c6aabe
#
_cell.length_a   1.000
_cell.length_b   1.000
_cell.length_c   1.000
_cell.angle_alpha   90.00
_cell.angle_beta   90.00
_cell.angle_gamma   90.00
#
_symmetry.space_group_name_H-M   'P 1'
#
loop_
_entity.id
_entity.type
_entity.pdbx_description
1 polymer ?
#
loop_
_entity_poly.entity_id
_entity_poly.type
_entity_poly.pdbx_seq_one_letter_code
_entity_poly.pdbx_strand_id
1 'polypeptide(L)'
;MTPIVRRTLALAGIFALVGASARAQEVTRKQIEGVSTFAQLDTTIACGGATRPEAIPELGKMGFKSVINLRLASEEGAQVEKEGEAVRAAGMRYVHLPFNVQSPDPKLVDDFIAAVTLPANEPAYVHCAAGGRAAAMWMIKRVVADHWDEQRALTEANALGLNDRLRPFALNYIHTHTR
;
A
#
# COMPACT_ATOMS: atom_id res chain seq x y z
N MET A 1 -35.09 31.17 -63.36
CA MET A 1 -34.00 31.32 -62.40
C MET A 1 -34.46 30.74 -61.06
N THR A 2 -34.06 29.50 -60.72
CA THR A 2 -34.49 28.77 -59.54
C THR A 2 -33.35 28.78 -58.49
N PRO A 3 -33.57 29.17 -57.21
CA PRO A 3 -32.48 29.15 -56.24
C PRO A 3 -32.27 27.73 -55.65
N ILE A 4 -31.00 27.31 -55.64
CA ILE A 4 -30.54 26.06 -55.05
C ILE A 4 -30.41 26.26 -53.53
N VAL A 5 -31.25 25.53 -52.76
CA VAL A 5 -31.16 25.46 -51.32
C VAL A 5 -30.12 24.43 -50.94
N ARG A 6 -28.97 24.89 -50.40
CA ARG A 6 -27.97 24.00 -49.78
C ARG A 6 -28.41 23.61 -48.36
N ARG A 7 -28.73 22.34 -48.19
CA ARG A 7 -28.93 21.74 -46.83
C ARG A 7 -27.57 21.37 -46.27
N THR A 8 -27.16 22.07 -45.21
CA THR A 8 -26.05 21.69 -44.36
C THR A 8 -26.47 20.61 -43.40
N LEU A 9 -25.94 19.39 -43.55
CA LEU A 9 -26.08 18.34 -42.54
C LEU A 9 -25.12 18.62 -41.40
N ALA A 10 -25.63 18.91 -40.21
CA ALA A 10 -24.85 18.94 -38.99
C ALA A 10 -24.69 17.48 -38.47
N LEU A 11 -23.47 16.95 -38.51
CA LEU A 11 -23.11 15.71 -37.83
C LEU A 11 -22.96 16.00 -36.33
N ALA A 12 -23.93 15.60 -35.54
CA ALA A 12 -23.80 15.58 -34.08
C ALA A 12 -22.99 14.34 -33.68
N GLY A 13 -21.71 14.57 -33.33
CA GLY A 13 -20.83 13.54 -32.79
C GLY A 13 -21.27 13.21 -31.35
N ILE A 14 -21.79 12.00 -31.15
CA ILE A 14 -22.05 11.46 -29.81
C ILE A 14 -20.71 11.01 -29.22
N PHE A 15 -20.12 11.81 -28.32
CA PHE A 15 -19.02 11.39 -27.48
C PHE A 15 -19.59 10.44 -26.41
N ALA A 16 -19.44 9.14 -26.62
CA ALA A 16 -19.67 8.16 -25.56
C ALA A 16 -18.55 8.29 -24.52
N LEU A 17 -18.85 8.90 -23.36
CA LEU A 17 -17.99 8.78 -22.18
C LEU A 17 -17.99 7.29 -21.77
N VAL A 18 -16.95 6.56 -22.14
CA VAL A 18 -16.66 5.26 -21.55
C VAL A 18 -16.17 5.54 -20.12
N GLY A 19 -17.07 5.50 -19.16
CA GLY A 19 -16.75 5.51 -17.75
C GLY A 19 -15.93 4.26 -17.45
N ALA A 20 -14.62 4.42 -17.27
CA ALA A 20 -13.79 3.37 -16.70
C ALA A 20 -14.28 3.13 -15.27
N SER A 21 -15.09 2.12 -15.07
CA SER A 21 -15.42 1.60 -13.73
C SER A 21 -14.09 1.17 -13.11
N ALA A 22 -13.58 1.95 -12.16
CA ALA A 22 -12.42 1.58 -11.36
C ALA A 22 -12.79 0.29 -10.62
N ARG A 23 -12.36 -0.85 -11.16
CA ARG A 23 -12.53 -2.15 -10.53
C ARG A 23 -11.83 -2.08 -9.17
N ALA A 24 -12.53 -2.44 -8.09
CA ALA A 24 -11.88 -2.58 -6.79
C ALA A 24 -10.71 -3.56 -6.96
N GLN A 25 -9.52 -3.16 -6.56
CA GLN A 25 -8.35 -4.03 -6.62
C GLN A 25 -8.59 -5.21 -5.68
N GLU A 26 -8.38 -6.43 -6.18
CA GLU A 26 -8.62 -7.65 -5.42
C GLU A 26 -7.45 -7.92 -4.47
N VAL A 27 -7.75 -8.11 -3.18
CA VAL A 27 -6.75 -8.50 -2.18
C VAL A 27 -6.70 -10.02 -2.09
N THR A 28 -5.56 -10.58 -2.42
CA THR A 28 -5.29 -12.02 -2.30
C THR A 28 -4.63 -12.32 -0.95
N ARG A 29 -5.15 -13.32 -0.22
CA ARG A 29 -4.55 -13.81 1.04
C ARG A 29 -3.85 -15.12 0.79
N LYS A 30 -2.65 -15.29 1.38
CA LYS A 30 -1.84 -16.51 1.27
C LYS A 30 -1.31 -16.93 2.64
N GLN A 31 -1.02 -18.21 2.78
CA GLN A 31 -0.20 -18.73 3.87
C GLN A 31 1.25 -18.81 3.38
N ILE A 32 2.14 -18.14 4.10
CA ILE A 32 3.59 -18.20 3.83
C ILE A 32 4.26 -18.64 5.12
N GLU A 33 5.07 -19.68 5.04
CA GLU A 33 5.79 -20.17 6.21
C GLU A 33 6.71 -19.10 6.77
N GLY A 34 6.63 -18.88 8.08
CA GLY A 34 7.39 -17.82 8.75
C GLY A 34 6.79 -16.41 8.66
N VAL A 35 5.61 -16.25 8.04
CA VAL A 35 4.84 -15.01 8.02
C VAL A 35 3.50 -15.22 8.70
N SER A 36 3.19 -14.47 9.75
CA SER A 36 1.99 -14.70 10.55
C SER A 36 0.68 -14.34 9.81
N THR A 37 0.70 -13.32 8.97
CA THR A 37 -0.41 -12.92 8.09
C THR A 37 0.14 -12.37 6.80
N PHE A 38 -0.56 -12.59 5.68
CA PHE A 38 -0.18 -12.05 4.37
C PHE A 38 -1.42 -11.70 3.54
N ALA A 39 -1.49 -10.45 3.08
CA ALA A 39 -2.52 -9.94 2.20
C ALA A 39 -1.87 -9.09 1.11
N GLN A 40 -2.02 -9.49 -0.15
CA GLN A 40 -1.40 -8.86 -1.32
C GLN A 40 -2.45 -8.15 -2.16
N LEU A 41 -2.16 -6.92 -2.55
CA LEU A 41 -2.95 -6.10 -3.45
C LEU A 41 -2.30 -6.14 -4.83
N ASP A 42 -2.87 -6.88 -5.76
CA ASP A 42 -2.34 -7.08 -7.11
C ASP A 42 -0.81 -7.35 -7.12
N THR A 43 -0.06 -6.55 -7.90
CA THR A 43 1.40 -6.64 -8.00
C THR A 43 2.13 -5.48 -7.32
N THR A 44 1.41 -4.62 -6.58
CA THR A 44 1.95 -3.34 -6.08
C THR A 44 2.52 -3.48 -4.67
N ILE A 45 1.74 -4.06 -3.75
CA ILE A 45 2.09 -4.14 -2.34
C ILE A 45 1.51 -5.40 -1.70
N ALA A 46 2.18 -5.89 -0.66
CA ALA A 46 1.57 -6.79 0.31
C ALA A 46 1.76 -6.26 1.73
N CYS A 47 0.73 -6.44 2.56
CA CYS A 47 0.77 -6.18 3.99
C CYS A 47 0.89 -7.49 4.77
N GLY A 48 1.88 -7.56 5.66
CA GLY A 48 2.16 -8.76 6.44
C GLY A 48 2.23 -8.53 7.94
N GLY A 49 2.14 -9.64 8.67
CA GLY A 49 2.38 -9.71 10.11
C GLY A 49 3.84 -10.01 10.45
N ALA A 50 4.07 -10.56 11.64
CA ALA A 50 5.41 -10.94 12.08
C ALA A 50 6.06 -11.87 11.04
N THR A 51 7.25 -11.49 10.61
CA THR A 51 8.01 -12.18 9.55
C THR A 51 9.32 -12.66 10.12
N ARG A 52 9.61 -13.95 9.93
CA ARG A 52 10.90 -14.53 10.30
C ARG A 52 11.91 -14.35 9.17
N PRO A 53 13.21 -14.16 9.46
CA PRO A 53 14.24 -14.02 8.43
C PRO A 53 14.26 -15.17 7.40
N GLU A 54 13.89 -16.38 7.82
CA GLU A 54 13.85 -17.58 6.97
C GLU A 54 12.75 -17.50 5.91
N ALA A 55 11.73 -16.65 6.07
CA ALA A 55 10.67 -16.43 5.09
C ALA A 55 11.08 -15.51 3.93
N ILE A 56 12.14 -14.73 4.13
CA ILE A 56 12.56 -13.68 3.19
C ILE A 56 12.91 -14.21 1.78
N PRO A 57 13.61 -15.34 1.62
CA PRO A 57 13.88 -15.88 0.29
C PRO A 57 12.60 -16.19 -0.52
N GLU A 58 11.53 -16.63 0.14
CA GLU A 58 10.25 -16.88 -0.53
C GLU A 58 9.59 -15.60 -1.02
N LEU A 59 9.62 -14.52 -0.22
CA LEU A 59 9.15 -13.20 -0.64
C LEU A 59 9.94 -12.69 -1.86
N GLY A 60 11.24 -12.91 -1.91
CA GLY A 60 12.07 -12.59 -3.07
C GLY A 60 11.64 -13.37 -4.34
N LYS A 61 11.34 -14.67 -4.22
CA LYS A 61 10.83 -15.49 -5.34
C LYS A 61 9.44 -15.03 -5.81
N MET A 62 8.63 -14.47 -4.92
CA MET A 62 7.34 -13.87 -5.26
C MET A 62 7.48 -12.56 -6.04
N GLY A 63 8.69 -12.03 -6.20
CA GLY A 63 9.00 -10.87 -7.02
C GLY A 63 9.04 -9.54 -6.27
N PHE A 64 8.90 -9.54 -4.94
CA PHE A 64 9.06 -8.31 -4.15
C PHE A 64 10.47 -7.73 -4.34
N LYS A 65 10.54 -6.41 -4.42
CA LYS A 65 11.79 -5.65 -4.59
C LYS A 65 12.27 -5.05 -3.28
N SER A 66 11.37 -4.88 -2.34
CA SER A 66 11.71 -4.34 -1.03
C SER A 66 10.90 -4.96 0.10
N VAL A 67 11.47 -4.89 1.29
CA VAL A 67 10.81 -5.18 2.56
C VAL A 67 10.87 -3.90 3.41
N ILE A 68 9.70 -3.42 3.84
CA ILE A 68 9.54 -2.28 4.74
C ILE A 68 9.06 -2.81 6.08
N ASN A 69 9.93 -2.78 7.09
CA ASN A 69 9.64 -3.28 8.44
C ASN A 69 9.22 -2.13 9.36
N LEU A 70 8.00 -2.20 9.89
CA LEU A 70 7.44 -1.21 10.83
C LEU A 70 7.54 -1.62 12.30
N ARG A 71 8.22 -2.73 12.62
CA ARG A 71 8.35 -3.20 14.01
C ARG A 71 9.40 -2.38 14.75
N LEU A 72 9.15 -2.17 16.04
CA LEU A 72 10.21 -1.72 16.94
C LEU A 72 11.19 -2.89 17.17
N ALA A 73 12.48 -2.60 17.28
CA ALA A 73 13.49 -3.62 17.60
C ALA A 73 13.26 -4.28 18.97
N SER A 74 12.57 -3.58 19.88
CA SER A 74 12.19 -4.08 21.20
C SER A 74 10.95 -4.98 21.22
N GLU A 75 10.24 -5.13 20.11
CA GLU A 75 9.08 -6.04 20.04
C GLU A 75 9.54 -7.50 20.12
N GLU A 76 8.81 -8.31 20.86
CA GLU A 76 9.10 -9.73 20.97
C GLU A 76 9.20 -10.42 19.61
N GLY A 77 10.31 -11.14 19.37
CA GLY A 77 10.58 -11.82 18.12
C GLY A 77 10.90 -10.89 16.94
N ALA A 78 11.12 -9.59 17.16
CA ALA A 78 11.65 -8.71 16.13
C ALA A 78 13.15 -8.97 15.96
N GLN A 79 13.56 -9.49 14.82
CA GLN A 79 14.96 -9.78 14.49
C GLN A 79 15.44 -8.80 13.39
N VAL A 80 15.33 -7.51 13.67
CA VAL A 80 15.48 -6.41 12.69
C VAL A 80 16.78 -6.51 11.86
N GLU A 81 17.92 -6.73 12.55
CA GLU A 81 19.22 -6.86 11.87
C GLU A 81 19.30 -8.10 11.01
N LYS A 82 18.93 -9.27 11.55
CA LYS A 82 18.93 -10.55 10.81
C LYS A 82 17.98 -10.52 9.62
N GLU A 83 16.83 -9.90 9.79
CA GLU A 83 15.88 -9.70 8.70
C GLU A 83 16.49 -8.81 7.60
N GLY A 84 17.11 -7.70 7.98
CA GLY A 84 17.80 -6.81 7.04
C GLY A 84 18.94 -7.51 6.28
N GLU A 85 19.69 -8.38 6.94
CA GLU A 85 20.72 -9.23 6.30
C GLU A 85 20.10 -10.20 5.29
N ALA A 86 19.03 -10.91 5.70
CA ALA A 86 18.33 -11.84 4.83
C ALA A 86 17.71 -11.15 3.60
N VAL A 87 17.12 -9.96 3.78
CA VAL A 87 16.55 -9.16 2.68
C VAL A 87 17.64 -8.76 1.68
N ARG A 88 18.76 -8.24 2.16
CA ARG A 88 19.88 -7.88 1.29
C ARG A 88 20.49 -9.11 0.59
N ALA A 89 20.62 -10.21 1.30
CA ALA A 89 21.11 -11.48 0.71
C ALA A 89 20.18 -12.02 -0.37
N ALA A 90 18.87 -11.77 -0.26
CA ALA A 90 17.87 -12.11 -1.30
C ALA A 90 17.81 -11.08 -2.45
N GLY A 91 18.70 -10.08 -2.49
CA GLY A 91 18.78 -9.08 -3.55
C GLY A 91 17.67 -8.01 -3.46
N MET A 92 16.97 -7.91 -2.33
CA MET A 92 15.93 -6.91 -2.09
C MET A 92 16.45 -5.71 -1.28
N ARG A 93 15.71 -4.63 -1.31
CA ARG A 93 15.99 -3.43 -0.50
C ARG A 93 15.30 -3.55 0.85
N TYR A 94 16.01 -3.21 1.92
CA TYR A 94 15.46 -3.21 3.27
C TYR A 94 15.31 -1.78 3.79
N VAL A 95 14.11 -1.47 4.28
CA VAL A 95 13.79 -0.19 4.91
C VAL A 95 13.19 -0.47 6.29
N HIS A 96 13.83 0.02 7.33
CA HIS A 96 13.33 -0.09 8.71
C HIS A 96 12.77 1.23 9.17
N LEU A 97 11.46 1.28 9.42
CA LEU A 97 10.70 2.44 9.89
C LEU A 97 9.98 2.07 11.19
N PRO A 98 10.66 2.13 12.35
CA PRO A 98 10.13 1.64 13.62
C PRO A 98 8.94 2.49 14.09
N PHE A 99 7.73 2.03 13.81
CA PHE A 99 6.49 2.75 14.08
C PHE A 99 5.91 2.41 15.45
N ASN A 100 5.93 3.37 16.38
CA ASN A 100 5.30 3.26 17.70
C ASN A 100 3.85 3.77 17.65
N VAL A 101 2.86 2.86 17.78
CA VAL A 101 1.43 3.21 17.76
C VAL A 101 0.97 4.05 18.96
N GLN A 102 1.72 4.08 20.05
CA GLN A 102 1.39 4.85 21.25
C GLN A 102 1.91 6.30 21.19
N SER A 103 2.93 6.53 20.37
CA SER A 103 3.52 7.84 20.12
C SER A 103 3.93 7.90 18.65
N PRO A 104 2.96 8.03 17.72
CA PRO A 104 3.24 8.06 16.31
C PRO A 104 4.05 9.31 15.94
N ASP A 105 5.15 9.11 15.22
CA ASP A 105 5.93 10.20 14.64
C ASP A 105 5.40 10.49 13.23
N PRO A 106 4.87 11.71 12.95
CA PRO A 106 4.40 12.09 11.63
C PRO A 106 5.49 11.95 10.55
N LYS A 107 6.74 12.21 10.89
CA LYS A 107 7.85 12.05 9.95
C LYS A 107 7.99 10.62 9.43
N LEU A 108 7.69 9.60 10.26
CA LEU A 108 7.71 8.22 9.80
C LEU A 108 6.65 7.92 8.73
N VAL A 109 5.55 8.66 8.73
CA VAL A 109 4.54 8.56 7.67
C VAL A 109 5.09 9.11 6.36
N ASP A 110 5.75 10.26 6.40
CA ASP A 110 6.39 10.87 5.23
C ASP A 110 7.49 9.95 4.68
N ASP A 111 8.34 9.42 5.56
CA ASP A 111 9.42 8.48 5.20
C ASP A 111 8.82 7.18 4.59
N PHE A 112 7.69 6.70 5.12
CA PHE A 112 6.97 5.56 4.54
C PHE A 112 6.44 5.85 3.14
N ILE A 113 5.77 7.00 2.97
CA ILE A 113 5.25 7.41 1.66
C ILE A 113 6.40 7.50 0.65
N ALA A 114 7.51 8.14 1.03
CA ALA A 114 8.69 8.23 0.18
C ALA A 114 9.27 6.85 -0.17
N ALA A 115 9.35 5.93 0.81
CA ALA A 115 9.88 4.59 0.58
C ALA A 115 8.99 3.76 -0.34
N VAL A 116 7.66 3.78 -0.13
CA VAL A 116 6.72 2.92 -0.88
C VAL A 116 6.41 3.45 -2.28
N THR A 117 6.62 4.74 -2.54
CA THR A 117 6.45 5.35 -3.86
C THR A 117 7.72 5.32 -4.72
N LEU A 118 8.86 4.93 -4.15
CA LEU A 118 10.10 4.81 -4.92
C LEU A 118 9.99 3.62 -5.90
N PRO A 119 10.09 3.82 -7.22
CA PRO A 119 9.90 2.75 -8.21
C PRO A 119 10.84 1.54 -8.01
N ALA A 120 12.05 1.78 -7.47
CA ALA A 120 13.00 0.72 -7.18
C ALA A 120 12.60 -0.19 -5.99
N ASN A 121 11.59 0.20 -5.21
CA ASN A 121 11.05 -0.56 -4.10
C ASN A 121 9.77 -1.35 -4.47
N GLU A 122 9.18 -1.11 -5.63
CA GLU A 122 7.92 -1.74 -6.04
C GLU A 122 8.15 -3.02 -6.85
N PRO A 123 7.43 -4.14 -6.55
CA PRO A 123 6.46 -4.31 -5.47
C PRO A 123 7.10 -4.37 -4.08
N ALA A 124 6.43 -3.74 -3.09
CA ALA A 124 6.90 -3.68 -1.72
C ALA A 124 6.16 -4.68 -0.81
N TYR A 125 6.90 -5.38 0.04
CA TYR A 125 6.33 -6.11 1.17
C TYR A 125 6.47 -5.26 2.43
N VAL A 126 5.35 -4.85 3.00
CA VAL A 126 5.30 -4.02 4.23
C VAL A 126 4.78 -4.87 5.37
N HIS A 127 5.49 -4.92 6.49
CA HIS A 127 5.02 -5.73 7.60
C HIS A 127 5.21 -5.06 8.98
N CYS A 128 4.48 -5.61 9.93
CA CYS A 128 4.61 -5.29 11.35
C CYS A 128 4.38 -6.56 12.20
N ALA A 129 3.81 -6.45 13.41
CA ALA A 129 3.51 -7.64 14.22
C ALA A 129 2.28 -8.43 13.70
N ALA A 130 1.23 -7.74 13.21
CA ALA A 130 -0.05 -8.35 12.82
C ALA A 130 -0.66 -7.78 11.53
N GLY A 131 0.07 -6.98 10.76
CA GLY A 131 -0.38 -6.39 9.49
C GLY A 131 -1.08 -5.03 9.62
N GLY A 132 -1.70 -4.72 10.76
CA GLY A 132 -2.54 -3.51 10.90
C GLY A 132 -1.79 -2.19 10.71
N ARG A 133 -0.54 -2.06 11.20
CA ARG A 133 0.29 -0.86 10.97
C ARG A 133 0.58 -0.66 9.49
N ALA A 134 0.92 -1.75 8.79
CA ALA A 134 1.15 -1.73 7.34
C ALA A 134 -0.08 -1.22 6.59
N ALA A 135 -1.26 -1.75 6.90
CA ALA A 135 -2.52 -1.36 6.27
C ALA A 135 -2.91 0.11 6.60
N ALA A 136 -2.66 0.57 7.83
CA ALA A 136 -2.92 1.95 8.23
C ALA A 136 -2.02 2.95 7.45
N MET A 137 -0.73 2.66 7.35
CA MET A 137 0.21 3.47 6.58
C MET A 137 -0.14 3.49 5.10
N TRP A 138 -0.58 2.36 4.55
CA TRP A 138 -1.05 2.28 3.17
C TRP A 138 -2.31 3.11 2.93
N MET A 139 -3.30 3.08 3.85
CA MET A 139 -4.49 3.94 3.79
C MET A 139 -4.11 5.42 3.70
N ILE A 140 -3.21 5.86 4.57
CA ILE A 140 -2.73 7.24 4.58
C ILE A 140 -2.10 7.60 3.23
N LYS A 141 -1.22 6.75 2.71
CA LYS A 141 -0.57 6.93 1.40
C LYS A 141 -1.59 7.08 0.28
N ARG A 142 -2.67 6.26 0.27
CA ARG A 142 -3.72 6.34 -0.74
C ARG A 142 -4.44 7.69 -0.74
N VAL A 143 -4.73 8.23 0.45
CA VAL A 143 -5.45 9.51 0.54
C VAL A 143 -4.51 10.69 0.33
N VAL A 144 -3.37 10.71 1.04
CA VAL A 144 -2.47 11.87 1.06
C VAL A 144 -1.64 12.00 -0.22
N ALA A 145 -1.13 10.90 -0.74
CA ALA A 145 -0.24 10.90 -1.90
C ALA A 145 -0.95 10.57 -3.21
N ASP A 146 -1.89 9.62 -3.21
CA ASP A 146 -2.63 9.21 -4.42
C ASP A 146 -3.94 9.98 -4.60
N HIS A 147 -4.31 10.84 -3.65
CA HIS A 147 -5.54 11.66 -3.67
C HIS A 147 -6.82 10.83 -3.82
N TRP A 148 -6.83 9.63 -3.23
CA TRP A 148 -8.02 8.79 -3.23
C TRP A 148 -9.07 9.33 -2.25
N ASP A 149 -10.33 9.03 -2.57
CA ASP A 149 -11.43 9.16 -1.61
C ASP A 149 -11.16 8.29 -0.37
N GLU A 150 -11.44 8.86 0.81
CA GLU A 150 -11.18 8.23 2.11
C GLU A 150 -11.90 6.89 2.25
N GLN A 151 -13.17 6.81 1.81
CA GLN A 151 -13.96 5.59 1.93
C GLN A 151 -13.41 4.47 1.05
N ARG A 152 -12.92 4.80 -0.14
CA ARG A 152 -12.25 3.86 -1.02
C ARG A 152 -10.95 3.34 -0.40
N ALA A 153 -10.12 4.25 0.14
CA ALA A 153 -8.87 3.89 0.80
C ALA A 153 -9.10 3.05 2.06
N LEU A 154 -10.13 3.35 2.85
CA LEU A 154 -10.55 2.59 4.01
C LEU A 154 -10.98 1.17 3.64
N THR A 155 -11.74 1.01 2.55
CA THR A 155 -12.19 -0.30 2.06
C THR A 155 -10.99 -1.18 1.68
N GLU A 156 -10.02 -0.63 0.94
CA GLU A 156 -8.80 -1.33 0.58
C GLU A 156 -7.95 -1.68 1.80
N ALA A 157 -7.77 -0.74 2.74
CA ALA A 157 -7.00 -0.96 3.96
C ALA A 157 -7.62 -2.04 4.86
N ASN A 158 -8.95 -2.08 4.98
CA ASN A 158 -9.65 -3.15 5.71
C ASN A 158 -9.38 -4.52 5.08
N ALA A 159 -9.41 -4.60 3.75
CA ALA A 159 -9.06 -5.83 3.04
C ALA A 159 -7.59 -6.24 3.26
N LEU A 160 -6.67 -5.29 3.44
CA LEU A 160 -5.26 -5.53 3.75
C LEU A 160 -4.99 -5.85 5.22
N GLY A 161 -5.96 -5.64 6.13
CA GLY A 161 -5.82 -6.00 7.55
C GLY A 161 -5.80 -4.81 8.51
N LEU A 162 -6.30 -3.65 8.11
CA LEU A 162 -6.53 -2.53 9.03
C LEU A 162 -7.51 -2.98 10.14
N ASN A 163 -7.15 -2.68 11.38
CA ASN A 163 -7.97 -3.00 12.55
C ASN A 163 -8.48 -1.74 13.26
N ASP A 164 -9.46 -1.92 14.15
CA ASP A 164 -10.10 -0.81 14.85
C ASP A 164 -9.15 -0.02 15.77
N ARG A 165 -8.06 -0.62 16.23
CA ARG A 165 -7.06 0.07 17.05
C ARG A 165 -6.28 1.12 16.27
N LEU A 166 -6.02 0.88 14.97
CA LEU A 166 -5.17 1.73 14.13
C LEU A 166 -5.97 2.65 13.19
N ARG A 167 -7.25 2.35 12.98
CA ARG A 167 -8.13 3.20 12.18
C ARG A 167 -8.18 4.65 12.66
N PRO A 168 -8.35 4.94 13.98
CA PRO A 168 -8.37 6.33 14.46
C PRO A 168 -7.07 7.09 14.17
N PHE A 169 -5.92 6.42 14.27
CA PHE A 169 -4.63 7.02 13.91
C PHE A 169 -4.61 7.42 12.42
N ALA A 170 -4.97 6.50 11.52
CA ALA A 170 -4.96 6.77 10.09
C ALA A 170 -5.89 7.93 9.71
N LEU A 171 -7.13 7.92 10.22
CA LEU A 171 -8.11 8.97 9.96
C LEU A 171 -7.66 10.33 10.52
N ASN A 172 -7.14 10.36 11.74
CA ASN A 172 -6.64 11.61 12.33
C ASN A 172 -5.48 12.20 11.51
N TYR A 173 -4.54 11.35 11.09
CA TYR A 173 -3.43 11.80 10.24
C TYR A 173 -3.96 12.40 8.93
N ILE A 174 -4.85 11.69 8.24
CA ILE A 174 -5.47 12.13 6.98
C ILE A 174 -6.14 13.49 7.19
N HIS A 175 -7.02 13.62 8.18
CA HIS A 175 -7.79 14.86 8.40
C HIS A 175 -6.93 16.07 8.79
N THR A 176 -5.74 15.83 9.33
CA THR A 176 -4.81 16.92 9.70
C THR A 176 -3.84 17.31 8.59
N HIS A 177 -3.66 16.44 7.55
CA HIS A 177 -2.66 16.65 6.49
C HIS A 177 -3.26 16.80 5.08
N THR A 178 -4.59 16.76 4.92
CA THR A 178 -5.29 16.91 3.63
C THR A 178 -6.13 18.20 3.52
N ARG A 179 -5.84 19.21 4.31
CA ARG A 179 -6.55 20.53 4.25
C ARG A 179 -5.95 21.43 3.17
#